data_33e33fc28eff4e45bac725c611ca33ca
#
_entry.id   33e33fc28eff4e45bac725c611ca33ca
#
_cell.length_a   1.000
_cell.length_b   1.000
_cell.length_c   1.000
_cell.angle_alpha   90.00
_cell.angle_beta   90.00
_cell.angle_gamma   90.00
#
_symmetry.space_group_name_H-M   'P 1'
#
loop_
_entity.id
_entity.type
_entity.pdbx_description
1 polymer ?
#
loop_
_entity_poly.entity_id
_entity_poly.type
_entity_poly.pdbx_seq_one_letter_code
_entity_poly.pdbx_strand_id
1 'polypeptide(L)'
;MLKTYTGSCHCGAVCIEADIDISAGTGKCNCTLCTKMRLWSVEVRPEAFRLVAGEEALTDYRGRNPVAHHFFCHHCGVRPFERIEMPNMTGHIYYNINVACLDGVDIDELVAAPVTYFDGLNDDWGSTPSEVRHL
;
A
#
# COMPACT_ATOMS: atom_id res chain seq x y z
N MET A 1 -9.87 13.37 -8.19
CA MET A 1 -9.33 14.66 -7.67
C MET A 1 -8.32 14.38 -6.56
N LEU A 2 -7.17 14.97 -6.63
CA LEU A 2 -6.13 14.83 -5.61
C LEU A 2 -6.60 15.41 -4.28
N LYS A 3 -6.54 14.60 -3.23
CA LYS A 3 -6.91 14.98 -1.85
C LYS A 3 -5.80 14.52 -0.89
N THR A 4 -5.62 15.24 0.21
CA THR A 4 -4.79 14.77 1.32
C THR A 4 -5.64 13.92 2.26
N TYR A 5 -5.23 12.67 2.43
CA TYR A 5 -5.84 11.73 3.37
C TYR A 5 -4.92 11.53 4.57
N THR A 6 -5.51 11.44 5.75
CA THR A 6 -4.85 10.88 6.93
C THR A 6 -5.11 9.38 7.00
N GLY A 7 -4.25 8.65 7.65
CA GLY A 7 -4.43 7.24 7.90
C GLY A 7 -3.68 6.79 9.14
N SER A 8 -4.07 5.65 9.68
CA SER A 8 -3.44 5.11 10.88
C SER A 8 -3.48 3.58 10.92
N CYS A 9 -2.61 3.01 11.76
CA CYS A 9 -2.79 1.63 12.19
C CYS A 9 -3.96 1.53 13.16
N HIS A 10 -4.37 0.31 13.50
CA HIS A 10 -5.57 0.12 14.33
C HIS A 10 -5.46 0.76 15.73
N CYS A 11 -4.31 0.65 16.40
CA CYS A 11 -4.12 1.25 17.73
C CYS A 11 -3.83 2.75 17.70
N GLY A 12 -3.61 3.35 16.52
CA GLY A 12 -3.33 4.76 16.36
C GLY A 12 -1.86 5.17 16.62
N ALA A 13 -0.98 4.25 16.98
CA ALA A 13 0.43 4.58 17.24
C ALA A 13 1.17 5.06 15.99
N VAL A 14 0.84 4.51 14.82
CA VAL A 14 1.40 4.91 13.53
C VAL A 14 0.38 5.74 12.77
N CYS A 15 0.76 6.96 12.42
CA CYS A 15 -0.09 7.88 11.65
C CYS A 15 0.64 8.35 10.40
N ILE A 16 -0.10 8.41 9.30
CA ILE A 16 0.41 8.84 8.00
C ILE A 16 -0.48 9.90 7.38
N GLU A 17 0.10 10.65 6.45
CA GLU A 17 -0.64 11.47 5.48
C GLU A 17 -0.18 11.11 4.07
N ALA A 18 -1.10 11.13 3.13
CA ALA A 18 -0.77 10.93 1.72
C ALA A 18 -1.67 11.76 0.81
N ASP A 19 -1.09 12.29 -0.25
CA ASP A 19 -1.83 13.01 -1.29
C ASP A 19 -2.20 12.00 -2.37
N ILE A 20 -3.49 11.68 -2.48
CA ILE A 20 -4.01 10.58 -3.29
C ILE A 20 -5.18 11.07 -4.15
N ASP A 21 -5.20 10.64 -5.40
CA ASP A 21 -6.40 10.66 -6.25
C ASP A 21 -6.93 9.21 -6.34
N ILE A 22 -7.87 8.86 -5.47
CA ILE A 22 -8.47 7.52 -5.44
C ILE A 22 -9.15 7.20 -6.78
N SER A 23 -9.74 8.21 -7.44
CA SER A 23 -10.42 8.02 -8.73
C SER A 23 -9.47 7.61 -9.86
N ALA A 24 -8.18 7.86 -9.71
CA ALA A 24 -7.16 7.43 -10.67
C ALA A 24 -6.90 5.92 -10.63
N GLY A 25 -7.29 5.25 -9.55
CA GLY A 25 -7.21 3.80 -9.41
C GLY A 25 -6.48 3.31 -8.18
N THR A 26 -6.73 2.06 -7.85
CA THR A 26 -6.11 1.30 -6.77
C THR A 26 -5.51 0.01 -7.30
N GLY A 27 -4.82 -0.74 -6.49
CA GLY A 27 -4.17 -1.98 -6.90
C GLY A 27 -4.30 -3.11 -5.90
N LYS A 28 -4.32 -4.32 -6.42
CA LYS A 28 -4.22 -5.57 -5.65
C LYS A 28 -3.26 -6.53 -6.34
N CYS A 29 -2.49 -7.25 -5.57
CA CYS A 29 -1.51 -8.21 -6.05
C CYS A 29 -1.82 -9.61 -5.53
N ASN A 30 -1.61 -10.63 -6.36
CA ASN A 30 -1.82 -12.02 -6.00
C ASN A 30 -0.56 -12.70 -5.43
N CYS A 31 0.54 -12.00 -5.20
CA CYS A 31 1.71 -12.62 -4.57
C CYS A 31 1.35 -13.19 -3.20
N THR A 32 2.15 -14.14 -2.71
CA THR A 32 1.83 -14.86 -1.46
C THR A 32 1.69 -13.93 -0.26
N LEU A 33 2.48 -12.87 -0.19
CA LEU A 33 2.41 -11.91 0.92
C LEU A 33 1.16 -11.02 0.82
N CYS A 34 0.92 -10.40 -0.32
CA CYS A 34 -0.23 -9.52 -0.52
C CYS A 34 -1.57 -10.27 -0.35
N THR A 35 -1.64 -11.53 -0.82
CA THR A 35 -2.80 -12.39 -0.62
C THR A 35 -3.05 -12.66 0.87
N LYS A 36 -1.99 -12.99 1.62
CA LYS A 36 -2.10 -13.25 3.07
C LYS A 36 -2.47 -12.01 3.87
N MET A 37 -1.96 -10.85 3.46
CA MET A 37 -2.28 -9.57 4.11
C MET A 37 -3.62 -9.00 3.68
N ARG A 38 -4.22 -9.48 2.59
CA ARG A 38 -5.40 -8.88 1.96
C ARG A 38 -5.14 -7.41 1.61
N LEU A 39 -3.96 -7.14 1.07
CA LEU A 39 -3.55 -5.77 0.77
C LEU A 39 -4.33 -5.20 -0.41
N TRP A 40 -4.93 -4.05 -0.18
CA TRP A 40 -5.53 -3.18 -1.19
C TRP A 40 -4.85 -1.83 -1.09
N SER A 41 -4.14 -1.41 -2.13
CA SER A 41 -3.22 -0.29 -2.03
C SER A 41 -3.39 0.74 -3.13
N VAL A 42 -2.84 1.90 -2.88
CA VAL A 42 -2.60 2.94 -3.88
C VAL A 42 -1.13 3.33 -3.84
N GLU A 43 -0.53 3.46 -5.03
CA GLU A 43 0.85 3.90 -5.16
C GLU A 43 0.93 5.42 -5.09
N VAL A 44 1.87 5.94 -4.33
CA VAL A 44 2.19 7.36 -4.27
C VAL A 44 3.70 7.59 -4.36
N ARG A 45 4.08 8.74 -4.88
CA ARG A 45 5.48 9.17 -4.92
C ARG A 45 5.96 9.59 -3.52
N PRO A 46 7.28 9.59 -3.27
CA PRO A 46 7.83 9.97 -1.96
C PRO A 46 7.39 11.35 -1.48
N GLU A 47 7.29 12.32 -2.38
CA GLU A 47 6.85 13.68 -2.06
C GLU A 47 5.37 13.78 -1.65
N ALA A 48 4.57 12.76 -2.01
CA ALA A 48 3.15 12.67 -1.67
C ALA A 48 2.89 11.87 -0.38
N PHE A 49 3.94 11.36 0.28
CA PHE A 49 3.84 10.56 1.49
C PHE A 49 4.49 11.24 2.68
N ARG A 50 3.86 11.15 3.84
CA ARG A 50 4.40 11.65 5.11
C ARG A 50 4.10 10.68 6.24
N LEU A 51 5.13 10.24 6.96
CA LEU A 51 4.99 9.55 8.24
C LEU A 51 4.84 10.65 9.32
N VAL A 52 3.65 10.79 9.87
CA VAL A 52 3.33 11.87 10.82
C VAL A 52 3.73 11.52 12.23
N ALA A 53 3.55 10.26 12.64
CA ALA A 53 3.89 9.76 13.97
C ALA A 53 4.12 8.25 13.96
N GLY A 54 4.87 7.77 14.96
CA GLY A 54 4.97 6.35 15.25
C GLY A 54 6.11 5.63 14.53
N GLU A 55 7.15 6.31 14.08
CA GLU A 55 8.33 5.66 13.48
C GLU A 55 8.90 4.58 14.42
N GLU A 56 8.94 4.84 15.71
CA GLU A 56 9.41 3.92 16.75
C GLU A 56 8.51 2.70 16.96
N ALA A 57 7.26 2.76 16.51
CA ALA A 57 6.31 1.66 16.57
C ALA A 57 6.33 0.77 15.32
N LEU A 58 7.10 1.13 14.30
CA LEU A 58 7.20 0.36 13.06
C LEU A 58 8.20 -0.77 13.18
N THR A 59 7.83 -1.92 12.63
CA THR A 59 8.74 -3.02 12.34
C THR A 59 8.77 -3.22 10.82
N ASP A 60 9.96 -3.47 10.29
CA ASP A 60 10.17 -3.68 8.85
C ASP A 60 10.27 -5.18 8.56
N TYR A 61 9.25 -5.73 7.93
CA TYR A 61 9.31 -7.08 7.41
C TYR A 61 9.79 -7.03 5.95
N ARG A 62 10.99 -7.57 5.71
CA ARG A 62 11.63 -7.51 4.39
C ARG A 62 11.13 -8.58 3.43
N GLY A 63 10.60 -9.69 3.94
CA GLY A 63 10.12 -10.78 3.12
C GLY A 63 11.22 -11.43 2.27
N ARG A 64 10.83 -11.93 1.10
CA ARG A 64 11.75 -12.53 0.12
C ARG A 64 12.28 -11.53 -0.90
N ASN A 65 11.58 -10.44 -1.08
CA ASN A 65 11.94 -9.40 -2.04
C ASN A 65 12.74 -8.29 -1.32
N PRO A 66 14.05 -8.16 -1.58
CA PRO A 66 14.88 -7.21 -0.86
C PRO A 66 14.57 -5.73 -1.17
N VAL A 67 13.81 -5.47 -2.24
CA VAL A 67 13.45 -4.09 -2.63
C VAL A 67 12.27 -3.54 -1.85
N ALA A 68 11.52 -4.40 -1.18
CA ALA A 68 10.29 -4.02 -0.49
C ALA A 68 10.48 -3.99 1.03
N HIS A 69 10.04 -2.88 1.63
CA HIS A 69 9.91 -2.69 3.07
C HIS A 69 8.44 -2.78 3.45
N HIS A 70 8.05 -3.86 4.12
CA HIS A 70 6.68 -4.09 4.55
C HIS A 70 6.52 -3.66 6.02
N PHE A 71 6.30 -2.37 6.23
CA PHE A 71 6.18 -1.83 7.57
C PHE A 71 4.85 -2.21 8.23
N PHE A 72 4.91 -2.55 9.50
CA PHE A 72 3.72 -2.78 10.32
C PHE A 72 3.91 -2.24 11.74
N CYS A 73 2.82 -1.89 12.38
CA CYS A 73 2.84 -1.48 13.79
C CYS A 73 3.11 -2.69 14.68
N HIS A 74 4.15 -2.64 15.50
CA HIS A 74 4.46 -3.76 16.40
C HIS A 74 3.48 -3.92 17.56
N HIS A 75 2.66 -2.90 17.83
CA HIS A 75 1.63 -2.99 18.88
C HIS A 75 0.36 -3.70 18.40
N CYS A 76 -0.09 -3.43 17.19
CA CYS A 76 -1.36 -3.96 16.68
C CYS A 76 -1.21 -4.84 15.43
N GLY A 77 -0.05 -4.86 14.80
CA GLY A 77 0.22 -5.68 13.60
C GLY A 77 -0.34 -5.12 12.30
N VAL A 78 -1.04 -4.00 12.31
CA VAL A 78 -1.63 -3.42 11.09
C VAL A 78 -0.55 -2.75 10.25
N ARG A 79 -0.66 -2.89 8.93
CA ARG A 79 0.28 -2.38 7.92
C ARG A 79 -0.31 -1.16 7.22
N PRO A 80 0.05 0.08 7.61
CA PRO A 80 -0.49 1.27 6.96
C PRO A 80 0.14 1.55 5.59
N PHE A 81 1.39 1.15 5.39
CA PHE A 81 2.10 1.43 4.15
C PHE A 81 3.29 0.49 3.92
N GLU A 82 3.75 0.48 2.70
CA GLU A 82 5.00 -0.16 2.26
C GLU A 82 5.87 0.86 1.55
N ARG A 83 7.18 0.65 1.58
CA ARG A 83 8.14 1.42 0.79
C ARG A 83 8.87 0.48 -0.17
N ILE A 84 8.85 0.81 -1.44
CA ILE A 84 9.48 0.03 -2.49
C ILE A 84 10.65 0.81 -3.06
N GLU A 85 11.82 0.17 -3.11
CA GLU A 85 13.03 0.72 -3.69
C GLU A 85 13.45 -0.13 -4.90
N MET A 86 13.25 0.37 -6.10
CA MET A 86 13.56 -0.36 -7.34
C MET A 86 14.99 -0.07 -7.79
N PRO A 87 15.97 -0.94 -7.47
CA PRO A 87 17.39 -0.64 -7.71
C PRO A 87 17.76 -0.56 -9.19
N ASN A 88 16.99 -1.24 -10.04
CA ASN A 88 17.26 -1.31 -11.49
C ASN A 88 16.53 -0.21 -12.29
N MET A 89 15.74 0.62 -11.63
CA MET A 89 15.01 1.73 -12.25
C MET A 89 15.48 3.08 -11.68
N THR A 90 16.80 3.26 -11.60
CA THR A 90 17.47 4.53 -11.26
C THR A 90 16.83 5.28 -10.10
N GLY A 91 16.86 4.69 -8.89
CA GLY A 91 16.40 5.37 -7.68
C GLY A 91 14.89 5.59 -7.61
N HIS A 92 14.12 4.82 -8.34
CA HIS A 92 12.67 4.89 -8.27
C HIS A 92 12.22 4.32 -6.92
N ILE A 93 11.80 5.23 -6.04
CA ILE A 93 11.20 4.92 -4.74
C ILE A 93 9.74 5.31 -4.82
N TYR A 94 8.86 4.44 -4.32
CA TYR A 94 7.45 4.76 -4.16
C TYR A 94 6.90 4.12 -2.89
N TYR A 95 5.74 4.59 -2.47
CA TYR A 95 5.02 4.03 -1.32
C TYR A 95 3.71 3.42 -1.79
N ASN A 96 3.37 2.25 -1.26
CA ASN A 96 2.04 1.67 -1.37
C ASN A 96 1.29 1.96 -0.06
N ILE A 97 0.21 2.72 -0.17
CA ILE A 97 -0.63 3.04 0.97
C ILE A 97 -1.76 2.01 1.06
N ASN A 98 -1.91 1.38 2.20
CA ASN A 98 -3.05 0.50 2.45
C ASN A 98 -4.31 1.34 2.56
N VAL A 99 -5.19 1.27 1.56
CA VAL A 99 -6.41 2.10 1.53
C VAL A 99 -7.36 1.80 2.68
N ALA A 100 -7.30 0.59 3.25
CA ALA A 100 -8.09 0.22 4.42
C ALA A 100 -7.65 0.95 5.70
N CYS A 101 -6.44 1.53 5.71
CA CYS A 101 -5.92 2.32 6.83
C CYS A 101 -6.20 3.82 6.69
N LEU A 102 -6.77 4.27 5.57
CA LEU A 102 -7.11 5.67 5.37
C LEU A 102 -8.37 6.04 6.17
N ASP A 103 -8.33 7.20 6.80
CA ASP A 103 -9.43 7.72 7.60
C ASP A 103 -10.34 8.60 6.71
N GLY A 104 -11.66 8.45 6.90
CA GLY A 104 -12.63 9.34 6.25
C GLY A 104 -12.73 9.19 4.73
N VAL A 105 -12.31 8.05 4.17
CA VAL A 105 -12.50 7.78 2.74
C VAL A 105 -13.98 7.59 2.45
N ASP A 106 -14.46 8.24 1.39
CA ASP A 106 -15.78 7.96 0.85
C ASP A 106 -15.80 6.55 0.25
N ILE A 107 -16.63 5.68 0.83
CA ILE A 107 -16.72 4.29 0.40
C ILE A 107 -17.22 4.17 -1.04
N ASP A 108 -18.14 5.02 -1.44
CA ASP A 108 -18.66 5.01 -2.82
C ASP A 108 -17.56 5.41 -3.82
N GLU A 109 -16.74 6.42 -3.49
CA GLU A 109 -15.57 6.81 -4.29
C GLU A 109 -14.56 5.66 -4.37
N LEU A 110 -14.27 5.01 -3.25
CA LEU A 110 -13.31 3.90 -3.20
C LEU A 110 -13.79 2.69 -4.01
N VAL A 111 -15.05 2.33 -3.89
CA VAL A 111 -15.64 1.18 -4.62
C VAL A 111 -15.75 1.46 -6.12
N ALA A 112 -15.99 2.72 -6.51
CA ALA A 112 -16.04 3.12 -7.91
C ALA A 112 -14.67 3.25 -8.58
N ALA A 113 -13.59 3.34 -7.80
CA ALA A 113 -12.23 3.46 -8.33
C ALA A 113 -11.84 2.20 -9.12
N PRO A 114 -11.20 2.34 -10.29
CA PRO A 114 -10.71 1.18 -11.03
C PRO A 114 -9.64 0.45 -10.21
N VAL A 115 -9.68 -0.89 -10.25
CA VAL A 115 -8.71 -1.73 -9.57
C VAL A 115 -7.81 -2.41 -10.60
N THR A 116 -6.50 -2.17 -10.51
CA THR A 116 -5.50 -2.91 -11.27
C THR A 116 -5.05 -4.12 -10.47
N TYR A 117 -5.09 -5.28 -11.10
CA TYR A 117 -4.62 -6.53 -10.50
C TYR A 117 -3.26 -6.90 -11.08
N PHE A 118 -2.31 -7.24 -10.21
CA PHE A 118 -0.93 -7.58 -10.58
C PHE A 118 -0.66 -9.06 -10.34
N ASP A 119 -0.05 -9.73 -11.32
CA ASP A 119 0.34 -11.13 -11.21
C ASP A 119 1.75 -11.28 -10.60
N GLY A 120 1.91 -10.83 -9.37
CA GLY A 120 3.16 -10.96 -8.63
C GLY A 120 3.52 -12.40 -8.27
N LEU A 121 2.53 -13.31 -8.24
CA LEU A 121 2.77 -14.74 -8.00
C LEU A 121 3.64 -15.36 -9.09
N ASN A 122 3.46 -14.94 -10.33
CA ASN A 122 4.22 -15.41 -11.49
C ASN A 122 5.33 -14.43 -11.91
N ASP A 123 5.58 -13.37 -11.10
CA ASP A 123 6.53 -12.29 -11.43
C ASP A 123 6.23 -11.61 -12.77
N ASP A 124 4.96 -11.54 -13.13
CA ASP A 124 4.44 -10.94 -14.37
C ASP A 124 3.61 -9.70 -14.05
N TRP A 125 4.29 -8.63 -13.73
CA TRP A 125 3.71 -7.38 -13.20
C TRP A 125 2.91 -6.59 -14.25
N GLY A 126 3.08 -6.89 -15.52
CA GLY A 126 2.32 -6.28 -16.61
C GLY A 126 1.01 -6.97 -16.95
N SER A 127 0.74 -8.12 -16.33
CA SER A 127 -0.43 -8.95 -16.63
C SER A 127 -1.40 -9.01 -15.48
N THR A 128 -2.69 -9.18 -15.82
CA THR A 128 -3.74 -9.44 -14.84
C THR A 128 -3.82 -10.94 -14.58
N PRO A 129 -3.89 -11.39 -13.32
CA PRO A 129 -4.11 -12.80 -13.00
C PRO A 129 -5.42 -13.33 -13.62
N SER A 130 -5.45 -14.61 -13.95
CA SER A 130 -6.65 -15.26 -14.49
C SER A 130 -7.79 -15.34 -13.47
N GLU A 131 -7.47 -15.27 -12.17
CA GLU A 131 -8.44 -15.23 -11.08
C GLU A 131 -8.09 -14.14 -10.07
N VAL A 132 -9.05 -13.31 -9.75
CA VAL A 132 -8.86 -12.16 -8.84
C VAL A 132 -9.92 -12.07 -7.73
N ARG A 133 -10.95 -12.92 -7.78
CA ARG A 133 -12.08 -12.86 -6.84
C ARG A 133 -11.71 -13.13 -5.38
N HIS A 134 -10.55 -13.75 -5.17
CA HIS A 134 -10.02 -14.06 -3.83
C HIS A 134 -9.15 -12.94 -3.23
N LEU A 135 -8.92 -11.87 -3.98
CA LEU A 135 -8.06 -10.75 -3.59
C LEU A 135 -8.83 -9.59 -2.94
#